data_237d376506ae918533b25450906376ca
#
_entry.id   237d376506ae918533b25450906376ca
#
_cell.length_a   1.000
_cell.length_b   1.000
_cell.length_c   1.000
_cell.angle_alpha   90.00
_cell.angle_beta   90.00
_cell.angle_gamma   90.00
#
_symmetry.space_group_name_H-M   'P 1'
#
loop_
_entity.id
_entity.type
_entity.pdbx_description
1 polymer ?
#
loop_
_entity_poly.entity_id
_entity_poly.type
_entity_poly.pdbx_seq_one_letter_code
_entity_poly.pdbx_strand_id
1 'polypeptide(L)'
;NWIGGEAASLAIDYTNTTAFHAAGYADIQSNATFSGGQVRQHGNLSFARVYQAGHEAPSYSPETAYRIFMRTLNNVDIATGELPLTAENGTIYSSAGPPDTFRVKNEVPEQRLQWCYAYDLSGCTEEQIAMIENGTAPVKNWIFVDANSTKLFPEVVGRGVENDTGNGMPPEVSTGGAAVLSIEFGAVLLLAAAVALF
;
A
#
# COMPACT_ATOMS: atom_id res chain seq x y z
N ASN A 1 -3.68 0.48 -16.75
CA ASN A 1 -4.16 1.59 -17.61
C ASN A 1 -4.90 2.64 -16.80
N TRP A 2 -4.17 3.56 -16.18
CA TRP A 2 -4.76 4.59 -15.31
C TRP A 2 -5.75 5.52 -16.05
N ILE A 3 -5.59 5.77 -17.36
CA ILE A 3 -6.50 6.59 -18.16
C ILE A 3 -7.91 5.97 -18.19
N GLY A 4 -7.99 4.65 -18.42
CA GLY A 4 -9.27 3.94 -18.39
C GLY A 4 -9.88 3.93 -16.97
N GLY A 5 -9.05 3.77 -15.93
CA GLY A 5 -9.48 3.86 -14.53
C GLY A 5 -10.02 5.25 -14.17
N GLU A 6 -9.37 6.32 -14.62
CA GLU A 6 -9.86 7.68 -14.44
C GLU A 6 -11.22 7.88 -15.15
N ALA A 7 -11.32 7.48 -16.42
CA ALA A 7 -12.57 7.57 -17.16
C ALA A 7 -13.71 6.81 -16.45
N ALA A 8 -13.43 5.61 -15.95
CA ALA A 8 -14.39 4.83 -15.19
C ALA A 8 -14.81 5.55 -13.90
N SER A 9 -13.86 6.13 -13.15
CA SER A 9 -14.16 6.88 -11.92
C SER A 9 -15.06 8.10 -12.16
N LEU A 10 -14.87 8.77 -13.29
CA LEU A 10 -15.71 9.91 -13.70
C LEU A 10 -17.09 9.48 -14.21
N ALA A 11 -17.26 8.23 -14.63
CA ALA A 11 -18.54 7.70 -15.08
C ALA A 11 -19.40 7.08 -13.96
N ILE A 12 -18.87 7.00 -12.73
CA ILE A 12 -19.61 6.45 -11.59
C ILE A 12 -20.78 7.37 -11.25
N ASP A 13 -21.99 6.80 -11.17
CA ASP A 13 -23.17 7.49 -10.63
C ASP A 13 -23.04 7.61 -9.10
N TYR A 14 -22.67 8.78 -8.66
CA TYR A 14 -22.39 9.09 -7.25
C TYR A 14 -23.14 10.36 -6.84
N THR A 15 -23.65 10.36 -5.63
CA THR A 15 -24.47 11.49 -5.11
C THR A 15 -23.78 12.85 -5.28
N ASN A 16 -22.45 12.90 -5.14
CA ASN A 16 -21.66 14.13 -5.24
C ASN A 16 -20.79 14.16 -6.51
N THR A 17 -21.25 13.58 -7.62
CA THR A 17 -20.51 13.49 -8.89
C THR A 17 -19.93 14.84 -9.32
N THR A 18 -20.72 15.92 -9.29
CA THR A 18 -20.27 17.26 -9.68
C THR A 18 -19.10 17.75 -8.83
N ALA A 19 -19.13 17.52 -7.53
CA ALA A 19 -18.05 17.91 -6.62
C ALA A 19 -16.80 17.04 -6.83
N PHE A 20 -16.96 15.74 -7.08
CA PHE A 20 -15.85 14.85 -7.42
C PHE A 20 -15.19 15.26 -8.75
N HIS A 21 -15.97 15.62 -9.77
CA HIS A 21 -15.42 16.11 -11.05
C HIS A 21 -14.68 17.43 -10.90
N ALA A 22 -15.12 18.29 -9.99
CA ALA A 22 -14.49 19.58 -9.70
C ALA A 22 -13.25 19.47 -8.82
N ALA A 23 -13.06 18.34 -8.12
CA ALA A 23 -11.89 18.11 -7.30
C ALA A 23 -10.63 18.02 -8.15
N GLY A 24 -9.54 18.65 -7.68
CA GLY A 24 -8.24 18.56 -8.32
C GLY A 24 -7.45 17.34 -7.82
N TYR A 25 -6.30 17.09 -8.44
CA TYR A 25 -5.38 16.05 -8.02
C TYR A 25 -4.41 16.55 -6.95
N ALA A 26 -4.40 15.91 -5.80
CA ALA A 26 -3.42 16.15 -4.73
C ALA A 26 -2.36 15.04 -4.73
N ASP A 27 -1.14 15.38 -4.33
CA ASP A 27 -0.05 14.41 -4.22
C ASP A 27 -0.29 13.43 -3.06
N ILE A 28 -0.05 12.14 -3.29
CA ILE A 28 -0.13 11.10 -2.27
C ILE A 28 1.21 11.03 -1.53
N GLN A 29 1.27 11.58 -0.34
CA GLN A 29 2.46 11.49 0.52
C GLN A 29 2.61 10.06 1.04
N SER A 30 3.58 9.32 0.52
CA SER A 30 3.90 7.97 0.98
C SER A 30 4.75 8.03 2.25
N ASN A 31 5.75 8.94 2.27
CA ASN A 31 6.54 9.27 3.46
C ASN A 31 6.96 10.75 3.44
N ALA A 32 7.80 11.17 4.37
CA ALA A 32 8.19 12.57 4.54
C ALA A 32 8.87 13.22 3.31
N THR A 33 9.45 12.41 2.42
CA THR A 33 10.23 12.88 1.26
C THR A 33 9.75 12.36 -0.07
N PHE A 34 8.76 11.45 -0.08
CA PHE A 34 8.35 10.76 -1.29
C PHE A 34 6.84 10.84 -1.51
N SER A 35 6.47 11.34 -2.70
CA SER A 35 5.11 11.31 -3.23
C SER A 35 4.98 10.17 -4.24
N GLY A 36 4.18 9.16 -3.91
CA GLY A 36 4.06 7.94 -4.71
C GLY A 36 2.93 7.96 -5.73
N GLY A 37 2.20 9.05 -5.85
CA GLY A 37 1.08 9.16 -6.78
C GLY A 37 0.31 10.45 -6.64
N GLN A 38 -0.83 10.51 -7.31
CA GLN A 38 -1.81 11.58 -7.15
C GLN A 38 -3.22 11.01 -6.99
N VAL A 39 -4.05 11.72 -6.25
CA VAL A 39 -5.44 11.33 -5.98
C VAL A 39 -6.39 12.48 -6.25
N ARG A 40 -7.48 12.18 -6.95
CA ARG A 40 -8.71 12.98 -6.96
C ARG A 40 -9.66 12.37 -5.94
N GLN A 41 -10.14 13.15 -5.00
CA GLN A 41 -11.04 12.67 -3.96
C GLN A 41 -12.10 13.73 -3.60
N HIS A 42 -13.33 13.26 -3.41
CA HIS A 42 -14.38 14.02 -2.75
C HIS A 42 -15.17 13.08 -1.83
N GLY A 43 -15.09 13.33 -0.52
CA GLY A 43 -15.64 12.41 0.47
C GLY A 43 -15.11 10.99 0.29
N ASN A 44 -16.01 10.02 0.21
CA ASN A 44 -15.68 8.60 0.12
C ASN A 44 -15.31 8.12 -1.29
N LEU A 45 -15.47 8.96 -2.32
CA LEU A 45 -15.06 8.59 -3.67
C LEU A 45 -13.66 9.12 -3.96
N SER A 46 -12.76 8.25 -4.38
CA SER A 46 -11.42 8.62 -4.77
C SER A 46 -10.95 7.83 -5.99
N PHE A 47 -10.12 8.46 -6.81
CA PHE A 47 -9.34 7.83 -7.85
C PHE A 47 -7.87 8.17 -7.62
N ALA A 48 -7.04 7.15 -7.40
CA ALA A 48 -5.62 7.30 -7.16
C ALA A 48 -4.80 6.76 -8.35
N ARG A 49 -3.93 7.61 -8.90
CA ARG A 49 -2.90 7.20 -9.85
C ARG A 49 -1.61 6.96 -9.09
N VAL A 50 -1.21 5.70 -8.98
CA VAL A 50 0.06 5.31 -8.35
C VAL A 50 1.16 5.33 -9.41
N TYR A 51 2.28 5.99 -9.08
CA TYR A 51 3.39 6.15 -10.01
C TYR A 51 4.23 4.90 -10.11
N GLN A 52 4.82 4.67 -11.29
CA GLN A 52 5.74 3.57 -11.58
C GLN A 52 5.19 2.18 -11.20
N ALA A 53 3.88 2.05 -11.20
CA ALA A 53 3.18 0.81 -10.89
C ALA A 53 2.41 0.31 -12.11
N GLY A 54 2.53 -1.00 -12.35
CA GLY A 54 1.72 -1.71 -13.34
C GLY A 54 0.44 -2.26 -12.73
N HIS A 55 0.00 -3.41 -13.23
CA HIS A 55 -1.23 -4.08 -12.77
C HIS A 55 -1.22 -4.39 -11.27
N GLU A 56 -0.09 -4.81 -10.75
CA GLU A 56 0.07 -5.14 -9.33
C GLU A 56 0.67 -3.95 -8.57
N ALA A 57 -0.09 -2.86 -8.42
CA ALA A 57 0.38 -1.65 -7.75
C ALA A 57 0.99 -1.91 -6.36
N PRO A 58 0.45 -2.79 -5.50
CA PRO A 58 1.08 -3.12 -4.22
C PRO A 58 2.46 -3.77 -4.34
N SER A 59 2.69 -4.56 -5.39
CA SER A 59 4.00 -5.15 -5.66
C SER A 59 5.02 -4.11 -6.13
N TYR A 60 4.58 -3.16 -6.96
CA TYR A 60 5.47 -2.14 -7.53
C TYR A 60 5.69 -0.93 -6.63
N SER A 61 4.70 -0.54 -5.84
CA SER A 61 4.73 0.61 -4.94
C SER A 61 4.10 0.25 -3.59
N PRO A 62 4.71 -0.66 -2.81
CA PRO A 62 4.11 -1.23 -1.61
C PRO A 62 3.80 -0.18 -0.56
N GLU A 63 4.68 0.80 -0.34
CA GLU A 63 4.46 1.85 0.65
C GLU A 63 3.27 2.74 0.27
N THR A 64 3.21 3.18 -0.98
CA THR A 64 2.10 4.01 -1.46
C THR A 64 0.77 3.26 -1.38
N ALA A 65 0.75 2.01 -1.82
CA ALA A 65 -0.44 1.16 -1.76
C ALA A 65 -0.89 0.92 -0.31
N TYR A 66 0.04 0.68 0.60
CA TYR A 66 -0.24 0.54 2.03
C TYR A 66 -0.86 1.83 2.62
N ARG A 67 -0.30 3.01 2.28
CA ARG A 67 -0.87 4.29 2.74
C ARG A 67 -2.28 4.50 2.22
N ILE A 68 -2.53 4.26 0.94
CA ILE A 68 -3.88 4.36 0.36
C ILE A 68 -4.84 3.43 1.11
N PHE A 69 -4.47 2.17 1.31
CA PHE A 69 -5.29 1.19 2.01
C PHE A 69 -5.61 1.62 3.44
N MET A 70 -4.58 1.99 4.23
CA MET A 70 -4.77 2.40 5.62
C MET A 70 -5.59 3.68 5.75
N ARG A 71 -5.38 4.68 4.88
CA ARG A 71 -6.14 5.92 4.88
C ARG A 71 -7.60 5.69 4.53
N THR A 72 -7.87 4.79 3.59
CA THR A 72 -9.23 4.37 3.25
C THR A 72 -9.93 3.70 4.44
N LEU A 73 -9.27 2.77 5.14
CA LEU A 73 -9.84 2.11 6.31
C LEU A 73 -10.12 3.07 7.47
N ASN A 74 -9.29 4.10 7.63
CA ASN A 74 -9.42 5.07 8.70
C ASN A 74 -10.34 6.26 8.35
N ASN A 75 -10.97 6.26 7.17
CA ASN A 75 -11.85 7.35 6.70
C ASN A 75 -11.19 8.74 6.73
N VAL A 76 -9.94 8.80 6.29
CA VAL A 76 -9.18 10.05 6.15
C VAL A 76 -8.81 10.29 4.69
N ASP A 77 -8.34 11.49 4.39
CA ASP A 77 -7.92 11.87 3.05
C ASP A 77 -6.78 10.96 2.55
N ILE A 78 -6.84 10.59 1.28
CA ILE A 78 -5.83 9.71 0.67
C ILE A 78 -4.51 10.44 0.41
N ALA A 79 -4.53 11.76 0.26
CA ALA A 79 -3.33 12.54 -0.04
C ALA A 79 -2.34 12.54 1.14
N THR A 80 -2.80 12.89 2.33
CA THR A 80 -1.93 13.02 3.52
C THR A 80 -2.28 12.04 4.64
N GLY A 81 -3.55 11.69 4.79
CA GLY A 81 -4.06 10.91 5.91
C GLY A 81 -4.29 11.73 7.18
N GLU A 82 -4.29 13.05 7.08
CA GLU A 82 -4.39 13.96 8.23
C GLU A 82 -5.81 14.53 8.42
N LEU A 83 -6.60 14.59 7.33
CA LEU A 83 -7.90 15.24 7.33
C LEU A 83 -9.02 14.19 7.33
N PRO A 84 -10.03 14.32 8.21
CA PRO A 84 -11.19 13.46 8.15
C PRO A 84 -12.00 13.75 6.88
N LEU A 85 -12.65 12.71 6.32
CA LEU A 85 -13.48 12.88 5.10
C LEU A 85 -14.70 13.76 5.30
N THR A 86 -15.14 13.89 6.55
CA THR A 86 -16.16 14.86 6.96
C THR A 86 -15.67 15.55 8.23
N ALA A 87 -15.48 16.87 8.14
CA ALA A 87 -15.11 17.66 9.30
C ALA A 87 -16.27 17.77 10.30
N GLU A 88 -15.98 18.16 11.54
CA GLU A 88 -16.99 18.32 12.61
C GLU A 88 -18.12 19.30 12.25
N ASN A 89 -17.81 20.31 11.43
CA ASN A 89 -18.80 21.27 10.92
C ASN A 89 -19.62 20.74 9.72
N GLY A 90 -19.46 19.47 9.35
CA GLY A 90 -20.14 18.84 8.22
C GLY A 90 -19.52 19.10 6.84
N THR A 91 -18.40 19.82 6.76
CA THR A 91 -17.69 20.03 5.49
C THR A 91 -17.10 18.72 4.99
N ILE A 92 -17.41 18.35 3.74
CA ILE A 92 -16.87 17.16 3.10
C ILE A 92 -15.51 17.50 2.48
N TYR A 93 -14.52 16.66 2.74
CA TYR A 93 -13.18 16.79 2.17
C TYR A 93 -13.23 16.72 0.64
N SER A 94 -12.46 17.59 0.00
CA SER A 94 -12.23 17.57 -1.45
C SER A 94 -10.78 17.86 -1.72
N SER A 95 -10.13 17.03 -2.52
CA SER A 95 -8.75 17.25 -2.93
C SER A 95 -8.63 18.48 -3.83
N ALA A 96 -7.51 19.17 -3.74
CA ALA A 96 -7.21 20.35 -4.52
C ALA A 96 -5.89 20.20 -5.28
N GLY A 97 -5.81 20.75 -6.49
CA GLY A 97 -4.64 20.69 -7.33
C GLY A 97 -4.97 20.77 -8.81
N PRO A 98 -4.09 20.30 -9.71
CA PRO A 98 -4.32 20.26 -11.14
C PRO A 98 -5.58 19.48 -11.51
N PRO A 99 -6.28 19.82 -12.59
CA PRO A 99 -7.48 19.13 -13.03
C PRO A 99 -7.19 17.74 -13.63
N ASP A 100 -5.95 17.47 -13.99
CA ASP A 100 -5.52 16.20 -14.58
C ASP A 100 -4.07 15.85 -14.17
N THR A 101 -3.65 14.63 -14.46
CA THR A 101 -2.30 14.11 -14.20
C THR A 101 -1.52 13.79 -15.49
N PHE A 102 -1.98 14.19 -16.65
CA PHE A 102 -1.38 13.82 -17.94
C PHE A 102 0.04 14.34 -18.12
N ARG A 103 0.33 15.50 -17.55
CA ARG A 103 1.64 16.16 -17.67
C ARG A 103 2.61 15.85 -16.56
N VAL A 104 2.21 15.01 -15.61
CA VAL A 104 3.12 14.61 -14.53
C VAL A 104 4.20 13.71 -15.11
N LYS A 105 5.44 14.20 -15.07
CA LYS A 105 6.63 13.42 -15.40
C LYS A 105 7.08 12.70 -14.14
N ASN A 106 7.05 11.38 -14.20
CA ASN A 106 7.63 10.55 -13.14
C ASN A 106 9.10 10.31 -13.46
N GLU A 107 9.95 10.43 -12.47
CA GLU A 107 11.32 9.96 -12.60
C GLU A 107 11.32 8.45 -12.82
N VAL A 108 12.32 7.96 -13.55
CA VAL A 108 12.54 6.52 -13.66
C VAL A 108 12.85 6.01 -12.25
N PRO A 109 12.13 5.02 -11.73
CA PRO A 109 12.39 4.53 -10.39
C PRO A 109 13.83 4.00 -10.32
N GLU A 110 14.47 4.23 -9.18
CA GLU A 110 15.74 3.55 -8.89
C GLU A 110 15.55 2.03 -9.03
N GLN A 111 16.62 1.36 -9.44
CA GLN A 111 16.59 -0.09 -9.51
C GLN A 111 16.18 -0.64 -8.14
N ARG A 112 15.12 -1.45 -8.12
CA ARG A 112 14.65 -2.06 -6.88
C ARG A 112 15.78 -2.84 -6.23
N LEU A 113 15.95 -2.64 -4.95
CA LEU A 113 16.79 -3.53 -4.16
C LEU A 113 16.18 -4.93 -4.21
N GLN A 114 16.98 -5.91 -4.59
CA GLN A 114 16.55 -7.29 -4.52
C GLN A 114 16.50 -7.73 -3.06
N TRP A 115 15.53 -8.55 -2.74
CA TRP A 115 15.36 -9.16 -1.44
C TRP A 115 14.90 -10.60 -1.62
N CYS A 116 15.20 -11.43 -0.67
CA CYS A 116 14.93 -12.85 -0.74
C CYS A 116 13.73 -13.20 0.15
N TYR A 117 12.75 -13.89 -0.44
CA TYR A 117 11.56 -14.38 0.23
C TYR A 117 11.57 -15.89 0.30
N ALA A 118 11.53 -16.45 1.50
CA ALA A 118 11.75 -17.87 1.71
C ALA A 118 10.68 -18.80 1.07
N TYR A 119 9.53 -18.26 0.69
CA TYR A 119 8.51 -19.00 -0.07
C TYR A 119 8.63 -18.87 -1.59
N ASP A 120 9.38 -17.85 -2.08
CA ASP A 120 9.67 -17.67 -3.49
C ASP A 120 11.14 -17.30 -3.65
N LEU A 121 11.94 -18.29 -3.94
CA LEU A 121 13.39 -18.16 -4.04
C LEU A 121 13.87 -17.44 -5.31
N SER A 122 12.98 -17.03 -6.20
CA SER A 122 13.32 -16.36 -7.46
C SER A 122 14.07 -15.03 -7.27
N GLY A 123 13.88 -14.37 -6.13
CA GLY A 123 14.58 -13.15 -5.72
C GLY A 123 15.84 -13.40 -4.90
N CYS A 124 16.20 -14.65 -4.61
CA CYS A 124 17.31 -15.01 -3.74
C CYS A 124 18.60 -15.25 -4.55
N THR A 125 19.74 -14.98 -3.94
CA THR A 125 21.04 -15.42 -4.47
C THR A 125 21.27 -16.91 -4.19
N GLU A 126 22.16 -17.55 -4.94
CA GLU A 126 22.52 -18.95 -4.71
C GLU A 126 23.01 -19.19 -3.27
N GLU A 127 23.76 -18.25 -2.72
CA GLU A 127 24.24 -18.31 -1.34
C GLU A 127 23.09 -18.24 -0.33
N GLN A 128 22.13 -17.33 -0.54
CA GLN A 128 20.94 -17.22 0.31
C GLN A 128 20.09 -18.48 0.24
N ILE A 129 19.92 -19.07 -0.94
CA ILE A 129 19.22 -20.36 -1.13
C ILE A 129 19.92 -21.47 -0.34
N ALA A 130 21.23 -21.61 -0.47
CA ALA A 130 22.00 -22.61 0.27
C ALA A 130 21.87 -22.43 1.80
N MET A 131 21.84 -21.18 2.28
CA MET A 131 21.62 -20.90 3.70
C MET A 131 20.20 -21.26 4.16
N ILE A 132 19.19 -21.07 3.33
CA ILE A 132 17.81 -21.45 3.62
C ILE A 132 17.69 -22.98 3.66
N GLU A 133 18.25 -23.68 2.68
CA GLU A 133 18.20 -25.14 2.58
C GLU A 133 18.90 -25.84 3.74
N ASN A 134 20.02 -25.28 4.22
CA ASN A 134 20.77 -25.87 5.34
C ASN A 134 20.31 -25.37 6.73
N GLY A 135 19.29 -24.49 6.76
CA GLY A 135 18.69 -23.98 8.02
C GLY A 135 19.53 -22.93 8.75
N THR A 136 20.55 -22.33 8.09
CA THR A 136 21.40 -21.29 8.71
C THR A 136 20.98 -19.88 8.31
N ALA A 137 19.96 -19.73 7.46
CA ALA A 137 19.50 -18.44 6.98
C ALA A 137 18.89 -17.58 8.11
N PRO A 138 19.31 -16.32 8.25
CA PRO A 138 18.62 -15.38 9.15
C PRO A 138 17.30 -14.97 8.50
N VAL A 139 16.22 -15.69 8.80
CA VAL A 139 14.89 -15.41 8.25
C VAL A 139 13.97 -14.86 9.34
N LYS A 140 13.26 -13.76 9.03
CA LYS A 140 12.22 -13.20 9.88
C LYS A 140 10.98 -12.88 9.05
N ASN A 141 9.83 -13.38 9.49
CA ASN A 141 8.58 -13.28 8.75
C ASN A 141 8.72 -13.71 7.27
N TRP A 142 9.48 -14.81 7.05
CA TRP A 142 9.79 -15.39 5.74
C TRP A 142 10.67 -14.53 4.83
N ILE A 143 11.23 -13.42 5.33
CA ILE A 143 12.16 -12.56 4.63
C ILE A 143 13.57 -12.85 5.13
N PHE A 144 14.50 -13.11 4.20
CA PHE A 144 15.93 -13.24 4.52
C PHE A 144 16.44 -11.88 5.01
N VAL A 145 17.02 -11.84 6.21
CA VAL A 145 17.46 -10.59 6.84
C VAL A 145 18.85 -10.22 6.36
N ASP A 146 18.92 -9.20 5.55
CA ASP A 146 20.15 -8.59 5.03
C ASP A 146 20.02 -7.05 4.97
N ALA A 147 21.01 -6.39 4.41
CA ALA A 147 21.02 -4.93 4.29
C ALA A 147 19.85 -4.41 3.43
N ASN A 148 19.49 -5.14 2.37
CA ASN A 148 18.42 -4.75 1.47
C ASN A 148 17.05 -4.91 2.14
N SER A 149 16.79 -6.06 2.73
CA SER A 149 15.52 -6.32 3.41
C SER A 149 15.32 -5.43 4.63
N THR A 150 16.40 -5.11 5.37
CA THR A 150 16.36 -4.16 6.49
C THR A 150 16.01 -2.75 6.00
N LYS A 151 16.50 -2.34 4.84
CA LYS A 151 16.16 -1.04 4.24
C LYS A 151 14.72 -1.01 3.72
N LEU A 152 14.26 -2.10 3.08
CA LEU A 152 12.94 -2.17 2.47
C LEU A 152 11.82 -2.41 3.48
N PHE A 153 12.08 -3.21 4.52
CA PHE A 153 11.08 -3.69 5.46
C PHE A 153 11.52 -3.54 6.93
N PRO A 154 11.95 -2.35 7.37
CA PRO A 154 12.52 -2.15 8.70
C PRO A 154 11.54 -2.53 9.84
N GLU A 155 10.23 -2.41 9.61
CA GLU A 155 9.20 -2.75 10.59
C GLU A 155 8.95 -4.27 10.68
N VAL A 156 9.25 -5.00 9.60
CA VAL A 156 9.02 -6.45 9.50
C VAL A 156 10.23 -7.23 9.99
N VAL A 157 11.43 -6.83 9.58
CA VAL A 157 12.67 -7.54 9.91
C VAL A 157 13.42 -6.94 11.10
N GLY A 158 13.02 -5.75 11.56
CA GLY A 158 13.66 -5.00 12.65
C GLY A 158 14.72 -4.02 12.15
N ARG A 159 15.03 -3.02 12.97
CA ARG A 159 16.08 -2.04 12.71
C ARG A 159 17.41 -2.60 13.19
N GLY A 160 18.17 -3.15 12.27
CA GLY A 160 19.54 -3.59 12.53
C GLY A 160 19.63 -5.01 13.12
N VAL A 161 20.60 -5.75 12.62
CA VAL A 161 21.04 -7.00 13.19
C VAL A 161 21.93 -6.66 14.40
N GLU A 162 21.35 -6.48 15.59
CA GLU A 162 22.05 -6.89 16.78
C GLU A 162 22.02 -8.41 16.77
N ASN A 163 23.20 -9.02 16.83
CA ASN A 163 23.43 -10.46 16.75
C ASN A 163 22.49 -11.24 17.68
N ASP A 164 21.29 -11.52 17.23
CA ASP A 164 20.46 -12.55 17.85
C ASP A 164 20.82 -13.88 17.16
N THR A 165 21.77 -14.59 17.77
CA THR A 165 22.10 -15.97 17.45
C THR A 165 20.99 -16.91 17.94
N GLY A 166 19.75 -16.50 17.79
CA GLY A 166 18.58 -17.32 18.03
C GLY A 166 18.38 -18.32 16.92
N ASN A 167 18.65 -19.58 17.20
CA ASN A 167 18.25 -20.74 16.42
C ASN A 167 16.77 -20.67 16.04
N GLY A 168 16.44 -19.92 14.99
CA GLY A 168 15.10 -19.84 14.44
C GLY A 168 14.85 -20.99 13.48
N MET A 169 14.63 -22.20 14.01
CA MET A 169 13.82 -23.17 13.29
C MET A 169 12.47 -22.49 12.98
N PRO A 170 11.91 -22.69 11.76
CA PRO A 170 10.58 -22.20 11.45
C PRO A 170 9.65 -22.64 12.59
N PRO A 171 8.77 -21.75 13.09
CA PRO A 171 7.81 -22.16 14.10
C PRO A 171 7.05 -23.36 13.53
N GLU A 172 7.01 -24.44 14.31
CA GLU A 172 6.14 -25.58 13.99
C GLU A 172 4.81 -24.99 13.56
N VAL A 173 4.31 -25.47 12.42
CA VAL A 173 2.96 -25.10 11.95
C VAL A 173 2.01 -25.45 13.09
N SER A 174 1.73 -24.47 13.93
CA SER A 174 0.64 -24.56 14.87
C SER A 174 -0.58 -24.82 14.01
N THR A 175 -1.08 -26.04 14.07
CA THR A 175 -2.42 -26.38 13.60
C THR A 175 -3.37 -25.52 14.40
N GLY A 176 -3.54 -24.27 13.95
CA GLY A 176 -4.28 -23.24 14.64
C GLY A 176 -5.72 -23.69 14.79
N GLY A 177 -6.08 -23.89 16.00
CA GLY A 177 -7.48 -23.86 16.37
C GLY A 177 -8.03 -22.51 15.94
N ALA A 178 -9.03 -22.52 15.05
CA ALA A 178 -9.76 -21.35 14.64
C ALA A 178 -10.37 -20.71 15.90
N ALA A 179 -9.79 -19.63 16.37
CA ALA A 179 -10.46 -18.75 17.31
C ALA A 179 -11.61 -18.09 16.53
N VAL A 180 -12.81 -18.58 16.73
CA VAL A 180 -14.04 -17.94 16.23
C VAL A 180 -14.19 -16.65 17.02
N LEU A 181 -13.73 -15.55 16.44
CA LEU A 181 -14.12 -14.22 16.89
C LEU A 181 -15.58 -14.03 16.45
N SER A 182 -16.49 -14.17 17.39
CA SER A 182 -17.88 -13.75 17.22
C SER A 182 -17.91 -12.22 17.18
N ILE A 183 -17.87 -11.67 15.97
CA ILE A 183 -18.14 -10.26 15.75
C ILE A 183 -19.67 -10.14 15.67
N GLU A 184 -20.27 -9.50 16.67
CA GLU A 184 -21.66 -9.06 16.55
C GLU A 184 -21.73 -8.03 15.43
N PHE A 185 -22.38 -8.41 14.33
CA PHE A 185 -22.64 -7.53 13.20
C PHE A 185 -23.73 -6.52 13.57
N GLY A 186 -23.33 -5.36 14.09
CA GLY A 186 -24.10 -4.16 13.87
C GLY A 186 -24.02 -3.81 12.37
N ALA A 187 -25.16 -3.64 11.72
CA ALA A 187 -25.27 -3.43 10.29
C ALA A 187 -24.43 -2.21 9.85
N VAL A 188 -23.22 -2.47 9.36
CA VAL A 188 -22.42 -1.51 8.62
C VAL A 188 -22.67 -1.80 7.14
N LEU A 189 -23.33 -0.86 6.48
CA LEU A 189 -23.48 -0.85 5.03
C LEU A 189 -22.07 -0.73 4.43
N LEU A 190 -21.53 -1.86 3.95
CA LEU A 190 -20.30 -1.90 3.17
C LEU A 190 -20.58 -1.29 1.79
N LEU A 191 -20.33 0.02 1.64
CA LEU A 191 -20.13 0.60 0.32
C LEU A 191 -18.77 0.08 -0.17
N ALA A 192 -18.81 -0.82 -1.14
CA ALA A 192 -17.64 -1.33 -1.81
C ALA A 192 -16.87 -0.16 -2.46
N ALA A 193 -15.73 0.20 -1.90
CA ALA A 193 -14.74 0.99 -2.60
C ALA A 193 -14.20 0.10 -3.73
N ALA A 194 -14.67 0.28 -4.96
CA ALA A 194 -14.08 -0.33 -6.13
C ALA A 194 -12.71 0.32 -6.35
N VAL A 195 -11.67 -0.27 -5.77
CA VAL A 195 -10.31 -0.03 -6.23
C VAL A 195 -10.22 -0.74 -7.57
N ALA A 196 -10.40 -0.01 -8.68
CA ALA A 196 -10.16 -0.53 -10.00
C ALA A 196 -8.65 -0.70 -10.16
N LEU A 197 -8.15 -1.86 -9.77
CA LEU A 197 -6.82 -2.35 -10.08
C LEU A 197 -6.87 -2.90 -11.51
N PHE A 198 -6.56 -2.06 -12.48
CA PHE A 198 -6.30 -2.47 -13.86
C PHE A 198 -4.97 -1.92 -14.33
#